data_3d89c1f831d7552dc698fe64280aa2ef
#
_entry.id   3d89c1f831d7552dc698fe64280aa2ef
#
_cell.length_a   1.000
_cell.length_b   1.000
_cell.length_c   1.000
_cell.angle_alpha   90.00
_cell.angle_beta   90.00
_cell.angle_gamma   90.00
#
_symmetry.space_group_name_H-M   'P 1'
#
loop_
_entity.id
_entity.type
_entity.pdbx_description
1 polymer ?
#
loop_
_entity_poly.entity_id
_entity_poly.type
_entity_poly.pdbx_seq_one_letter_code
_entity_poly.pdbx_strand_id
1 'polypeptide(L)'
;METRKTDKVLKYILVFIAAALAVLGQNIELYQGFTLEGKYPWFMTVAEIAAVFILFSVVLYFLSKLSYEKLDALIPDWKLFDRKWMFLYIAIVDTILLILVYPGIEGGLDTQYQIKDFLDGTAPLYYYEGDTTIVHSLNDHHPVLTSIVYGGATWLAQKVGHPQLGSFVLNFLQVLCFSASFVYATDYMAGLNGKFRKLTAAFYMFYPVFAYFAVTMVKDSFFAFPFLIYYILFLKIYDGTASKKELWWFVALCVFLPLTKKTAVYILAVANLVLIIRALRQKRDVHNKLSTVCSVLLPAVVMFVLLPSVIFPAAHVYPGGKQEVFGALFQQTARLKIDHPEAFTEDDIAVIDEVLKYDQLEKVYRYESADNVKRLIRTDTMGEDAIGNYLHTWFSMGLKHPVTYLKATFGICNSAFAPTKQMDIYMANHSYDEFNHPWQDAFKHWLFMFHYRFESLPGIDLLFTLCAFSFWIPLAAFYWLITRRGWKYIFMLLPIFMMQLTFIVSPMFFVRYALPLLFCAPLILTLHHHSDVSKGL
;
A
#
# COMPACT_ATOMS: atom_id res chain seq x y z
N MET A 1 -28.37 18.53 21.76
CA MET A 1 -27.98 19.76 20.98
C MET A 1 -26.47 19.95 20.93
N GLU A 2 -25.75 19.60 21.97
CA GLU A 2 -24.26 19.68 22.04
C GLU A 2 -23.54 18.71 21.08
N THR A 3 -23.99 17.47 20.96
CA THR A 3 -23.45 16.49 20.02
C THR A 3 -23.50 16.97 18.56
N ARG A 4 -24.57 17.64 18.13
CA ARG A 4 -24.68 18.19 16.75
C ARG A 4 -23.71 19.34 16.46
N LYS A 5 -23.26 20.11 17.47
CA LYS A 5 -22.24 21.17 17.28
C LYS A 5 -20.85 20.55 17.12
N THR A 6 -20.50 19.59 17.97
CA THR A 6 -19.23 18.87 17.92
C THR A 6 -19.04 18.13 16.58
N ASP A 7 -20.11 17.50 16.07
CA ASP A 7 -20.09 16.81 14.77
C ASP A 7 -19.83 17.76 13.60
N LYS A 8 -20.40 18.97 13.65
CA LYS A 8 -20.13 19.99 12.60
C LYS A 8 -18.70 20.49 12.66
N VAL A 9 -18.18 20.75 13.85
CA VAL A 9 -16.79 21.20 14.03
C VAL A 9 -15.82 20.14 13.51
N LEU A 10 -16.00 18.89 13.91
CA LEU A 10 -15.16 17.78 13.43
C LEU A 10 -15.19 17.67 11.90
N LYS A 11 -16.38 17.78 11.29
CA LYS A 11 -16.54 17.76 9.84
C LYS A 11 -15.65 18.80 9.16
N TYR A 12 -15.73 20.05 9.60
CA TYR A 12 -14.96 21.13 8.98
C TYR A 12 -13.46 21.03 9.26
N ILE A 13 -13.05 20.53 10.42
CA ILE A 13 -11.63 20.23 10.70
C ILE A 13 -11.11 19.19 9.70
N LEU A 14 -11.82 18.10 9.48
CA LEU A 14 -11.39 17.06 8.55
C LEU A 14 -11.37 17.53 7.10
N VAL A 15 -12.34 18.34 6.68
CA VAL A 15 -12.35 18.98 5.35
C VAL A 15 -11.19 19.95 5.20
N PHE A 16 -10.85 20.71 6.24
CA PHE A 16 -9.69 21.60 6.23
C PHE A 16 -8.39 20.80 6.11
N ILE A 17 -8.23 19.71 6.85
CA ILE A 17 -7.06 18.83 6.75
C ILE A 17 -6.95 18.27 5.31
N ALA A 18 -8.07 17.80 4.73
CA ALA A 18 -8.08 17.29 3.36
C ALA A 18 -7.67 18.37 2.34
N ALA A 19 -8.21 19.59 2.48
CA ALA A 19 -7.88 20.71 1.62
C ALA A 19 -6.41 21.14 1.75
N ALA A 20 -5.92 21.24 2.99
CA ALA A 20 -4.52 21.60 3.26
C ALA A 20 -3.55 20.57 2.67
N LEU A 21 -3.80 19.28 2.91
CA LEU A 21 -2.95 18.22 2.35
C LEU A 21 -3.00 18.18 0.82
N ALA A 22 -4.17 18.40 0.21
CA ALA A 22 -4.32 18.47 -1.24
C ALA A 22 -3.48 19.61 -1.84
N VAL A 23 -3.57 20.82 -1.27
CA VAL A 23 -2.82 21.99 -1.74
C VAL A 23 -1.33 21.82 -1.48
N LEU A 24 -0.93 21.41 -0.28
CA LEU A 24 0.48 21.21 0.04
C LEU A 24 1.12 20.13 -0.83
N GLY A 25 0.39 19.03 -1.09
CA GLY A 25 0.85 17.98 -2.01
C GLY A 25 1.01 18.48 -3.43
N GLN A 26 0.06 19.27 -3.93
CA GLN A 26 0.14 19.91 -5.23
C GLN A 26 1.33 20.88 -5.33
N ASN A 27 1.55 21.68 -4.30
CA ASN A 27 2.66 22.63 -4.29
C ASN A 27 4.02 21.92 -4.25
N ILE A 28 4.14 20.82 -3.52
CA ILE A 28 5.33 19.96 -3.55
C ILE A 28 5.59 19.43 -4.96
N GLU A 29 4.56 19.02 -5.67
CA GLU A 29 4.68 18.50 -7.03
C GLU A 29 5.13 19.58 -8.02
N LEU A 30 4.53 20.77 -7.96
CA LEU A 30 4.80 21.84 -8.90
C LEU A 30 6.06 22.63 -8.59
N TYR A 31 6.34 22.85 -7.31
CA TYR A 31 7.37 23.81 -6.86
C TYR A 31 8.44 23.16 -5.97
N GLN A 32 8.32 21.87 -5.67
CA GLN A 32 9.16 21.16 -4.70
C GLN A 32 9.21 21.84 -3.31
N GLY A 33 8.15 22.57 -2.97
CA GLY A 33 8.00 23.33 -1.72
C GLY A 33 6.53 23.43 -1.31
N PHE A 34 6.27 23.89 -0.06
CA PHE A 34 4.90 24.06 0.44
C PHE A 34 4.24 25.36 -0.05
N THR A 35 5.02 26.29 -0.54
CA THR A 35 4.56 27.61 -0.96
C THR A 35 5.05 27.92 -2.37
N LEU A 36 4.27 28.70 -3.10
CA LEU A 36 4.67 29.35 -4.34
C LEU A 36 5.86 30.28 -4.11
N GLU A 37 6.76 30.37 -5.07
CA GLU A 37 7.76 31.43 -5.09
C GLU A 37 7.11 32.77 -5.42
N GLY A 38 7.56 33.85 -4.81
CA GLY A 38 7.06 35.19 -5.10
C GLY A 38 6.96 36.12 -3.89
N LYS A 39 6.28 37.24 -4.06
CA LYS A 39 6.22 38.32 -3.07
C LYS A 39 5.49 37.96 -1.77
N TYR A 40 4.45 37.11 -1.84
CA TYR A 40 3.66 36.68 -0.69
C TYR A 40 3.29 35.18 -0.79
N PRO A 41 4.26 34.27 -0.83
CA PRO A 41 4.00 32.87 -1.12
C PRO A 41 3.09 32.18 -0.09
N TRP A 42 3.26 32.49 1.21
CA TRP A 42 2.42 31.95 2.28
C TRP A 42 0.95 32.42 2.18
N PHE A 43 0.73 33.69 1.79
CA PHE A 43 -0.63 34.22 1.62
C PHE A 43 -1.36 33.53 0.46
N MET A 44 -0.68 33.30 -0.65
CA MET A 44 -1.22 32.59 -1.80
C MET A 44 -1.58 31.15 -1.42
N THR A 45 -0.70 30.44 -0.76
CA THR A 45 -0.97 29.07 -0.28
C THR A 45 -2.16 29.01 0.67
N VAL A 46 -2.29 29.96 1.60
CA VAL A 46 -3.46 30.05 2.48
C VAL A 46 -4.74 30.33 1.70
N ALA A 47 -4.69 31.19 0.68
CA ALA A 47 -5.83 31.47 -0.20
C ALA A 47 -6.25 30.22 -1.01
N GLU A 48 -5.28 29.46 -1.51
CA GLU A 48 -5.53 28.18 -2.19
C GLU A 48 -6.20 27.16 -1.25
N ILE A 49 -5.67 27.00 -0.03
CA ILE A 49 -6.29 26.13 0.98
C ILE A 49 -7.72 26.57 1.27
N ALA A 50 -7.97 27.85 1.40
CA ALA A 50 -9.33 28.38 1.64
C ALA A 50 -10.27 28.09 0.46
N ALA A 51 -9.80 28.28 -0.78
CA ALA A 51 -10.59 27.98 -1.98
C ALA A 51 -10.91 26.49 -2.10
N VAL A 52 -9.92 25.61 -1.90
CA VAL A 52 -10.10 24.16 -1.93
C VAL A 52 -10.99 23.69 -0.77
N PHE A 53 -10.87 24.29 0.42
CA PHE A 53 -11.74 24.01 1.56
C PHE A 53 -13.22 24.33 1.25
N ILE A 54 -13.49 25.47 0.59
CA ILE A 54 -14.84 25.83 0.16
C ILE A 54 -15.34 24.81 -0.87
N LEU A 55 -14.54 24.50 -1.88
CA LEU A 55 -14.87 23.50 -2.90
C LEU A 55 -15.20 22.14 -2.27
N PHE A 56 -14.33 21.61 -1.41
CA PHE A 56 -14.54 20.33 -0.73
C PHE A 56 -15.77 20.36 0.17
N SER A 57 -16.05 21.48 0.84
CA SER A 57 -17.25 21.63 1.66
C SER A 57 -18.52 21.56 0.81
N VAL A 58 -18.53 22.16 -0.37
CA VAL A 58 -19.65 22.10 -1.33
C VAL A 58 -19.81 20.67 -1.87
N VAL A 59 -18.73 20.06 -2.34
CA VAL A 59 -18.75 18.66 -2.83
C VAL A 59 -19.27 17.73 -1.73
N LEU A 60 -18.73 17.84 -0.50
CA LEU A 60 -19.16 17.02 0.61
C LEU A 60 -20.64 17.24 0.98
N TYR A 61 -21.16 18.46 0.83
CA TYR A 61 -22.60 18.74 1.01
C TYR A 61 -23.45 17.93 0.03
N PHE A 62 -23.08 17.86 -1.25
CA PHE A 62 -23.80 17.03 -2.22
C PHE A 62 -23.62 15.54 -1.98
N LEU A 63 -22.37 15.10 -1.74
CA LEU A 63 -22.08 13.69 -1.44
C LEU A 63 -22.77 13.20 -0.17
N SER A 64 -22.98 14.07 0.83
CA SER A 64 -23.67 13.70 2.06
C SER A 64 -25.16 13.34 1.87
N LYS A 65 -25.75 13.71 0.73
CA LYS A 65 -27.12 13.32 0.34
C LYS A 65 -27.17 11.95 -0.31
N LEU A 66 -26.03 11.43 -0.74
CA LEU A 66 -25.90 10.07 -1.27
C LEU A 66 -25.70 9.11 -0.09
N SER A 67 -26.32 7.94 -0.18
CA SER A 67 -26.02 6.83 0.71
C SER A 67 -25.70 5.60 -0.12
N TYR A 68 -24.95 4.67 0.47
CA TYR A 68 -24.58 3.43 -0.20
C TYR A 68 -25.84 2.67 -0.68
N GLU A 69 -26.89 2.66 0.15
CA GLU A 69 -28.17 2.02 -0.19
C GLU A 69 -28.90 2.70 -1.34
N LYS A 70 -28.83 4.04 -1.44
CA LYS A 70 -29.44 4.75 -2.57
C LYS A 70 -28.70 4.46 -3.87
N LEU A 71 -27.38 4.42 -3.83
CA LEU A 71 -26.56 4.08 -4.99
C LEU A 71 -26.77 2.62 -5.40
N ASP A 72 -26.81 1.70 -4.44
CA ASP A 72 -27.10 0.28 -4.71
C ASP A 72 -28.49 0.11 -5.36
N ALA A 73 -29.48 0.88 -4.94
CA ALA A 73 -30.82 0.84 -5.50
C ALA A 73 -30.92 1.32 -6.95
N LEU A 74 -29.97 2.13 -7.43
CA LEU A 74 -29.90 2.55 -8.84
C LEU A 74 -29.40 1.45 -9.77
N ILE A 75 -28.75 0.42 -9.22
CA ILE A 75 -28.18 -0.67 -10.00
C ILE A 75 -29.28 -1.73 -10.22
N PRO A 76 -29.52 -2.18 -11.47
CA PRO A 76 -30.50 -3.21 -11.75
C PRO A 76 -30.21 -4.54 -11.05
N ASP A 77 -31.23 -5.33 -10.82
CA ASP A 77 -31.10 -6.69 -10.26
C ASP A 77 -30.67 -7.67 -11.36
N TRP A 78 -29.38 -7.77 -11.60
CA TRP A 78 -28.82 -8.72 -12.54
C TRP A 78 -28.38 -9.99 -11.82
N LYS A 79 -28.74 -11.16 -12.39
CA LYS A 79 -28.23 -12.47 -11.92
C LYS A 79 -26.69 -12.53 -11.91
N LEU A 80 -26.06 -11.64 -12.69
CA LEU A 80 -24.62 -11.50 -12.77
C LEU A 80 -23.98 -11.16 -11.41
N PHE A 81 -24.72 -10.49 -10.52
CA PHE A 81 -24.25 -10.15 -9.15
C PHE A 81 -24.40 -11.30 -8.15
N ASP A 82 -24.97 -12.43 -8.55
CA ASP A 82 -25.01 -13.63 -7.72
C ASP A 82 -23.62 -14.26 -7.66
N ARG A 83 -23.29 -14.85 -6.52
CA ARG A 83 -21.97 -15.43 -6.18
C ARG A 83 -21.32 -16.19 -7.34
N LYS A 84 -22.05 -17.17 -7.93
CA LYS A 84 -21.52 -18.01 -9.01
C LYS A 84 -21.23 -17.20 -10.28
N TRP A 85 -22.15 -16.34 -10.68
CA TRP A 85 -22.04 -15.59 -11.93
C TRP A 85 -21.04 -14.46 -11.83
N MET A 86 -20.95 -13.81 -10.66
CA MET A 86 -19.91 -12.82 -10.37
C MET A 86 -18.51 -13.44 -10.45
N PHE A 87 -18.31 -14.60 -9.80
CA PHE A 87 -17.04 -15.32 -9.88
C PHE A 87 -16.67 -15.65 -11.32
N LEU A 88 -17.62 -16.27 -12.08
CA LEU A 88 -17.38 -16.66 -13.47
C LEU A 88 -17.10 -15.45 -14.36
N TYR A 89 -17.84 -14.36 -14.19
CA TYR A 89 -17.62 -13.15 -14.97
C TYR A 89 -16.20 -12.61 -14.77
N ILE A 90 -15.78 -12.37 -13.52
CA ILE A 90 -14.44 -11.84 -13.23
C ILE A 90 -13.38 -12.82 -13.74
N ALA A 91 -13.50 -14.10 -13.41
CA ALA A 91 -12.53 -15.11 -13.82
C ALA A 91 -12.41 -15.21 -15.35
N ILE A 92 -13.50 -15.16 -16.10
CA ILE A 92 -13.50 -15.24 -17.57
C ILE A 92 -12.94 -13.96 -18.18
N VAL A 93 -13.43 -12.79 -17.76
CA VAL A 93 -13.00 -11.50 -18.32
C VAL A 93 -11.51 -11.27 -18.06
N ASP A 94 -11.05 -11.49 -16.83
CA ASP A 94 -9.64 -11.30 -16.49
C ASP A 94 -8.74 -12.38 -17.12
N THR A 95 -9.25 -13.60 -17.33
CA THR A 95 -8.51 -14.63 -18.08
C THR A 95 -8.40 -14.28 -19.57
N ILE A 96 -9.45 -13.73 -20.18
CA ILE A 96 -9.37 -13.20 -21.55
C ILE A 96 -8.33 -12.09 -21.63
N LEU A 97 -8.35 -11.15 -20.68
CA LEU A 97 -7.32 -10.11 -20.61
C LEU A 97 -5.93 -10.72 -20.45
N LEU A 98 -5.74 -11.71 -19.58
CA LEU A 98 -4.47 -12.41 -19.38
C LEU A 98 -3.96 -13.06 -20.68
N ILE A 99 -4.85 -13.67 -21.46
CA ILE A 99 -4.48 -14.25 -22.77
C ILE A 99 -4.04 -13.15 -23.74
N LEU A 100 -4.75 -12.02 -23.77
CA LEU A 100 -4.43 -10.87 -24.64
C LEU A 100 -3.10 -10.21 -24.27
N VAL A 101 -2.73 -10.22 -22.99
CA VAL A 101 -1.46 -9.68 -22.50
C VAL A 101 -0.44 -10.78 -22.13
N TYR A 102 -0.57 -11.98 -22.70
CA TYR A 102 0.28 -13.14 -22.40
C TYR A 102 1.78 -12.77 -22.32
N PRO A 103 2.51 -13.30 -21.36
CA PRO A 103 2.16 -14.23 -20.27
C PRO A 103 1.60 -13.51 -19.01
N GLY A 104 1.22 -12.30 -19.11
CA GLY A 104 0.78 -11.36 -18.09
C GLY A 104 1.55 -10.05 -18.18
N ILE A 105 1.30 -9.16 -17.23
CA ILE A 105 2.02 -7.90 -17.07
C ILE A 105 3.05 -8.10 -15.96
N GLU A 106 4.25 -7.60 -16.19
CA GLU A 106 5.27 -7.58 -15.17
C GLU A 106 5.16 -6.31 -14.33
N GLY A 107 5.17 -6.48 -13.01
CA GLY A 107 5.02 -5.37 -12.07
C GLY A 107 6.30 -4.55 -11.84
N GLY A 108 7.07 -4.31 -12.89
CA GLY A 108 8.31 -3.56 -12.87
C GLY A 108 9.53 -4.38 -12.48
N LEU A 109 10.66 -3.70 -12.25
CA LEU A 109 11.96 -4.31 -11.97
C LEU A 109 11.97 -5.26 -10.76
N ASP A 110 11.12 -5.00 -9.75
CA ASP A 110 11.05 -5.84 -8.55
C ASP A 110 10.76 -7.31 -8.87
N THR A 111 9.81 -7.57 -9.77
CA THR A 111 9.43 -8.94 -10.16
C THR A 111 10.54 -9.62 -10.94
N GLN A 112 11.19 -8.89 -11.85
CA GLN A 112 12.34 -9.38 -12.61
C GLN A 112 13.49 -9.76 -11.68
N TYR A 113 13.81 -8.90 -10.71
CA TYR A 113 14.86 -9.18 -9.73
C TYR A 113 14.53 -10.42 -8.87
N GLN A 114 13.28 -10.59 -8.46
CA GLN A 114 12.87 -11.77 -7.70
C GLN A 114 13.01 -13.07 -8.50
N ILE A 115 12.64 -13.07 -9.78
CA ILE A 115 12.81 -14.22 -10.68
C ILE A 115 14.30 -14.51 -10.88
N LYS A 116 15.08 -13.49 -11.20
CA LYS A 116 16.52 -13.62 -11.47
C LYS A 116 17.30 -14.05 -10.24
N ASP A 117 16.95 -13.51 -9.07
CA ASP A 117 17.54 -13.87 -7.79
C ASP A 117 17.36 -15.37 -7.50
N PHE A 118 16.20 -15.93 -7.82
CA PHE A 118 15.94 -17.36 -7.67
C PHE A 118 16.66 -18.21 -8.72
N LEU A 119 16.68 -17.79 -10.00
CA LEU A 119 17.23 -18.59 -11.10
C LEU A 119 18.77 -18.59 -11.10
N ASP A 120 19.36 -17.42 -10.94
CA ASP A 120 20.78 -17.19 -11.16
C ASP A 120 21.55 -16.94 -9.86
N GLY A 121 20.85 -16.62 -8.76
CA GLY A 121 21.45 -16.12 -7.53
C GLY A 121 22.18 -14.79 -7.71
N THR A 122 21.93 -14.11 -8.81
CA THR A 122 22.59 -12.85 -9.20
C THR A 122 21.60 -11.71 -9.25
N ALA A 123 20.77 -11.54 -8.23
CA ALA A 123 20.07 -10.26 -8.12
C ALA A 123 21.13 -9.16 -8.21
N PRO A 124 20.97 -8.18 -9.12
CA PRO A 124 22.02 -7.20 -9.31
C PRO A 124 22.31 -6.53 -7.98
N LEU A 125 23.57 -6.56 -7.60
CA LEU A 125 24.11 -6.00 -6.36
C LEU A 125 24.03 -4.46 -6.35
N TYR A 126 22.94 -3.88 -6.83
CA TYR A 126 22.69 -2.44 -6.76
C TYR A 126 22.72 -1.90 -5.32
N TYR A 127 22.72 -2.81 -4.36
CA TYR A 127 22.67 -2.51 -2.95
C TYR A 127 23.97 -2.73 -2.20
N TYR A 128 25.01 -3.28 -2.88
CA TYR A 128 26.30 -3.61 -2.28
C TYR A 128 27.42 -3.15 -3.22
N GLU A 129 27.74 -1.86 -3.22
CA GLU A 129 28.95 -1.40 -3.88
C GLU A 129 30.16 -2.03 -3.17
N GLY A 130 30.95 -2.83 -3.90
CA GLY A 130 32.23 -3.34 -3.45
C GLY A 130 32.36 -4.85 -3.29
N ASP A 131 31.29 -5.57 -2.93
CA ASP A 131 31.39 -7.03 -2.75
C ASP A 131 30.92 -7.80 -4.00
N THR A 132 31.86 -8.02 -4.94
CA THR A 132 31.67 -8.85 -6.15
C THR A 132 31.80 -10.34 -5.86
N THR A 133 32.06 -10.73 -4.60
CA THR A 133 32.29 -12.12 -4.19
C THR A 133 31.02 -12.83 -3.74
N ILE A 134 29.85 -12.20 -3.77
CA ILE A 134 28.59 -12.81 -3.36
C ILE A 134 28.20 -13.88 -4.38
N VAL A 135 28.42 -15.07 -3.94
CA VAL A 135 28.11 -16.32 -4.63
C VAL A 135 26.62 -16.56 -4.61
N HIS A 136 26.04 -16.83 -5.79
CA HIS A 136 24.74 -17.46 -6.07
C HIS A 136 23.90 -17.86 -4.85
N SER A 137 23.10 -16.94 -4.31
CA SER A 137 22.15 -17.24 -3.23
C SER A 137 20.95 -16.31 -3.32
N LEU A 138 19.79 -16.78 -2.87
CA LEU A 138 18.64 -15.93 -2.63
C LEU A 138 19.00 -14.82 -1.64
N ASN A 139 18.48 -13.63 -1.84
CA ASN A 139 18.60 -12.55 -0.87
C ASN A 139 17.23 -12.17 -0.27
N ASP A 140 17.27 -11.58 0.92
CA ASP A 140 16.08 -11.10 1.62
C ASP A 140 15.80 -9.60 1.35
N HIS A 141 16.19 -9.08 0.19
CA HIS A 141 15.79 -7.72 -0.20
C HIS A 141 14.27 -7.66 -0.43
N HIS A 142 13.75 -8.51 -1.28
CA HIS A 142 12.32 -8.79 -1.38
C HIS A 142 11.90 -9.92 -0.45
N PRO A 143 10.59 -10.06 -0.12
CA PRO A 143 10.13 -11.22 0.64
C PRO A 143 10.52 -12.53 -0.06
N VAL A 144 11.31 -13.36 0.60
CA VAL A 144 11.89 -14.60 0.01
C VAL A 144 10.81 -15.54 -0.52
N LEU A 145 9.63 -15.58 0.13
CA LEU A 145 8.51 -16.38 -0.35
C LEU A 145 8.08 -15.97 -1.77
N THR A 146 8.01 -14.68 -2.06
CA THR A 146 7.62 -14.20 -3.39
C THR A 146 8.68 -14.49 -4.45
N SER A 147 9.96 -14.41 -4.10
CA SER A 147 11.07 -14.81 -4.98
C SER A 147 11.01 -16.31 -5.29
N ILE A 148 10.73 -17.16 -4.30
CA ILE A 148 10.56 -18.62 -4.49
C ILE A 148 9.34 -18.92 -5.37
N VAL A 149 8.21 -18.23 -5.17
CA VAL A 149 6.99 -18.45 -5.94
C VAL A 149 7.19 -18.04 -7.41
N TYR A 150 7.72 -16.87 -7.65
CA TYR A 150 7.89 -16.33 -9.02
C TYR A 150 9.03 -17.04 -9.75
N GLY A 151 10.19 -17.11 -9.14
CA GLY A 151 11.34 -17.79 -9.73
C GLY A 151 11.14 -19.29 -9.86
N GLY A 152 10.55 -19.94 -8.86
CA GLY A 152 10.24 -21.37 -8.87
C GLY A 152 9.25 -21.76 -9.97
N ALA A 153 8.20 -20.95 -10.20
CA ALA A 153 7.27 -21.17 -11.29
C ALA A 153 7.96 -21.02 -12.66
N THR A 154 8.80 -19.99 -12.81
CA THR A 154 9.60 -19.80 -14.05
C THR A 154 10.57 -20.96 -14.27
N TRP A 155 11.28 -21.39 -13.22
CA TRP A 155 12.18 -22.55 -13.29
C TRP A 155 11.48 -23.84 -13.70
N LEU A 156 10.30 -24.13 -13.12
CA LEU A 156 9.51 -25.29 -13.52
C LEU A 156 9.07 -25.20 -14.98
N ALA A 157 8.66 -24.04 -15.43
CA ALA A 157 8.23 -23.79 -16.80
C ALA A 157 9.40 -23.91 -17.80
N GLN A 158 10.61 -23.51 -17.42
CA GLN A 158 11.83 -23.73 -18.21
C GLN A 158 12.11 -25.22 -18.43
N LYS A 159 11.85 -26.08 -17.41
CA LYS A 159 12.04 -27.53 -17.55
C LYS A 159 11.15 -28.17 -18.62
N VAL A 160 10.00 -27.56 -18.91
CA VAL A 160 9.10 -28.01 -19.99
C VAL A 160 9.29 -27.23 -21.30
N GLY A 161 10.33 -26.40 -21.39
CA GLY A 161 10.69 -25.63 -22.59
C GLY A 161 9.85 -24.37 -22.85
N HIS A 162 9.01 -23.95 -21.89
CA HIS A 162 8.10 -22.81 -22.04
C HIS A 162 8.16 -21.88 -20.80
N PRO A 163 9.24 -21.09 -20.61
CA PRO A 163 9.46 -20.28 -19.39
C PRO A 163 8.31 -19.32 -19.09
N GLN A 164 7.64 -18.76 -20.10
CA GLN A 164 6.50 -17.86 -19.97
C GLN A 164 5.29 -18.50 -19.28
N LEU A 165 5.17 -19.84 -19.38
CA LEU A 165 4.04 -20.56 -18.79
C LEU A 165 4.02 -20.42 -17.27
N GLY A 166 5.18 -20.25 -16.63
CA GLY A 166 5.28 -20.01 -15.18
C GLY A 166 4.53 -18.77 -14.76
N SER A 167 4.82 -17.64 -15.40
CA SER A 167 4.14 -16.36 -15.13
C SER A 167 2.68 -16.40 -15.52
N PHE A 168 2.34 -17.03 -16.64
CA PHE A 168 0.94 -17.19 -17.05
C PHE A 168 0.11 -17.97 -16.01
N VAL A 169 0.62 -19.10 -15.51
CA VAL A 169 -0.07 -19.91 -14.51
C VAL A 169 -0.22 -19.15 -13.19
N LEU A 170 0.81 -18.44 -12.74
CA LEU A 170 0.72 -17.63 -11.52
C LEU A 170 -0.31 -16.51 -11.64
N ASN A 171 -0.32 -15.78 -12.76
CA ASN A 171 -1.33 -14.75 -13.02
C ASN A 171 -2.74 -15.35 -13.13
N PHE A 172 -2.89 -16.52 -13.75
CA PHE A 172 -4.19 -17.21 -13.80
C PHE A 172 -4.68 -17.59 -12.40
N LEU A 173 -3.81 -18.15 -11.56
CA LEU A 173 -4.15 -18.44 -10.16
C LEU A 173 -4.51 -17.16 -9.38
N GLN A 174 -3.80 -16.06 -9.64
CA GLN A 174 -4.10 -14.76 -9.04
C GLN A 174 -5.47 -14.24 -9.46
N VAL A 175 -5.87 -14.38 -10.75
CA VAL A 175 -7.21 -14.07 -11.25
C VAL A 175 -8.29 -14.85 -10.47
N LEU A 176 -8.08 -16.14 -10.26
CA LEU A 176 -9.02 -16.96 -9.48
C LEU A 176 -9.09 -16.52 -8.00
N CYS A 177 -7.95 -16.17 -7.40
CA CYS A 177 -7.88 -15.67 -6.03
C CYS A 177 -8.58 -14.31 -5.89
N PHE A 178 -8.40 -13.39 -6.84
CA PHE A 178 -9.11 -12.11 -6.88
C PHE A 178 -10.61 -12.33 -6.99
N SER A 179 -11.06 -13.15 -7.96
CA SER A 179 -12.47 -13.49 -8.14
C SER A 179 -13.09 -14.04 -6.86
N ALA A 180 -12.42 -14.98 -6.20
CA ALA A 180 -12.89 -15.57 -4.95
C ALA A 180 -12.96 -14.57 -3.80
N SER A 181 -11.93 -13.72 -3.66
CA SER A 181 -11.87 -12.72 -2.59
C SER A 181 -12.93 -11.62 -2.75
N PHE A 182 -13.19 -11.19 -3.99
CA PHE A 182 -14.24 -10.21 -4.29
C PHE A 182 -15.65 -10.74 -4.06
N VAL A 183 -15.89 -12.01 -4.43
CA VAL A 183 -17.15 -12.69 -4.10
C VAL A 183 -17.31 -12.79 -2.59
N TYR A 184 -16.26 -13.21 -1.87
CA TYR A 184 -16.31 -13.30 -0.41
C TYR A 184 -16.60 -11.95 0.25
N ALA A 185 -15.96 -10.86 -0.23
CA ALA A 185 -16.22 -9.51 0.26
C ALA A 185 -17.65 -9.05 -0.04
N THR A 186 -18.17 -9.34 -1.25
CA THR A 186 -19.54 -9.00 -1.65
C THR A 186 -20.57 -9.74 -0.79
N ASP A 187 -20.34 -11.02 -0.50
CA ASP A 187 -21.22 -11.81 0.38
C ASP A 187 -21.18 -11.30 1.82
N TYR A 188 -20.00 -10.93 2.31
CA TYR A 188 -19.87 -10.29 3.63
C TYR A 188 -20.66 -8.98 3.69
N MET A 189 -20.52 -8.12 2.69
CA MET A 189 -21.24 -6.85 2.60
C MET A 189 -22.77 -7.06 2.52
N ALA A 190 -23.23 -8.03 1.74
CA ALA A 190 -24.63 -8.40 1.66
C ALA A 190 -25.16 -8.95 2.99
N GLY A 191 -24.32 -9.62 3.78
CA GLY A 191 -24.63 -10.08 5.13
C GLY A 191 -24.79 -8.95 6.15
N LEU A 192 -24.08 -7.82 5.97
CA LEU A 192 -24.27 -6.62 6.79
C LEU A 192 -25.59 -5.91 6.46
N ASN A 193 -25.85 -5.73 5.18
CA ASN A 193 -27.09 -5.18 4.65
C ASN A 193 -27.28 -5.67 3.21
N GLY A 194 -28.42 -6.32 2.92
CA GLY A 194 -28.72 -6.82 1.57
C GLY A 194 -28.63 -5.76 0.47
N LYS A 195 -28.82 -4.49 0.81
CA LYS A 195 -28.70 -3.32 -0.08
C LYS A 195 -27.25 -2.91 -0.39
N PHE A 196 -26.26 -3.68 0.04
CA PHE A 196 -24.85 -3.39 -0.27
C PHE A 196 -24.28 -4.32 -1.36
N ARG A 197 -25.05 -5.32 -1.79
CA ARG A 197 -24.57 -6.37 -2.70
C ARG A 197 -24.24 -5.82 -4.09
N LYS A 198 -25.18 -5.12 -4.72
CA LYS A 198 -25.10 -4.74 -6.13
C LYS A 198 -23.98 -3.73 -6.39
N LEU A 199 -23.91 -2.68 -5.56
CA LEU A 199 -22.87 -1.68 -5.69
C LEU A 199 -21.48 -2.28 -5.44
N THR A 200 -21.33 -3.14 -4.43
CA THR A 200 -20.08 -3.83 -4.14
C THR A 200 -19.66 -4.76 -5.28
N ALA A 201 -20.62 -5.56 -5.80
CA ALA A 201 -20.36 -6.44 -6.93
C ALA A 201 -19.97 -5.64 -8.19
N ALA A 202 -20.73 -4.59 -8.53
CA ALA A 202 -20.44 -3.71 -9.66
C ALA A 202 -19.05 -3.06 -9.54
N PHE A 203 -18.67 -2.62 -8.36
CA PHE A 203 -17.35 -2.05 -8.11
C PHE A 203 -16.24 -3.07 -8.42
N TYR A 204 -16.32 -4.29 -7.88
CA TYR A 204 -15.29 -5.29 -8.13
C TYR A 204 -15.29 -5.85 -9.56
N MET A 205 -16.44 -5.87 -10.24
CA MET A 205 -16.57 -6.41 -11.59
C MET A 205 -16.18 -5.44 -12.69
N PHE A 206 -16.43 -4.15 -12.48
CA PHE A 206 -16.36 -3.16 -13.57
C PHE A 206 -15.29 -2.08 -13.36
N TYR A 207 -14.67 -2.00 -12.18
CA TYR A 207 -13.58 -1.06 -11.98
C TYR A 207 -12.29 -1.61 -12.57
N PRO A 208 -11.75 -1.01 -13.66
CA PRO A 208 -10.74 -1.66 -14.51
C PRO A 208 -9.41 -1.89 -13.82
N VAL A 209 -9.09 -1.14 -12.77
CA VAL A 209 -7.84 -1.28 -12.01
C VAL A 209 -7.69 -2.70 -11.44
N PHE A 210 -8.79 -3.35 -11.06
CA PHE A 210 -8.74 -4.73 -10.55
C PHE A 210 -8.31 -5.72 -11.63
N ALA A 211 -8.86 -5.61 -12.84
CA ALA A 211 -8.48 -6.47 -13.96
C ALA A 211 -7.00 -6.31 -14.33
N TYR A 212 -6.49 -5.08 -14.35
CA TYR A 212 -5.07 -4.84 -14.61
C TYR A 212 -4.17 -5.51 -13.56
N PHE A 213 -4.47 -5.31 -12.28
CA PHE A 213 -3.66 -5.91 -11.22
C PHE A 213 -3.91 -7.41 -11.04
N ALA A 214 -5.04 -7.95 -11.50
CA ALA A 214 -5.28 -9.39 -11.54
C ALA A 214 -4.33 -10.12 -12.50
N VAL A 215 -3.95 -9.45 -13.60
CA VAL A 215 -3.02 -10.01 -14.61
C VAL A 215 -1.59 -9.46 -14.47
N THR A 216 -1.30 -8.75 -13.37
CA THR A 216 0.03 -8.18 -13.09
C THR A 216 0.73 -8.96 -11.99
N MET A 217 1.85 -9.58 -12.35
CA MET A 217 2.70 -10.31 -11.41
C MET A 217 3.57 -9.35 -10.59
N VAL A 218 3.09 -8.98 -9.42
CA VAL A 218 3.80 -8.14 -8.45
C VAL A 218 3.43 -8.52 -7.02
N LYS A 219 4.40 -8.44 -6.10
CA LYS A 219 4.20 -8.81 -4.69
C LYS A 219 3.01 -8.10 -4.02
N ASP A 220 2.73 -6.85 -4.44
CA ASP A 220 1.64 -6.05 -3.88
C ASP A 220 0.25 -6.56 -4.33
N SER A 221 0.09 -7.08 -5.57
CA SER A 221 -1.11 -7.81 -6.00
C SER A 221 -1.29 -9.08 -5.17
N PHE A 222 -0.20 -9.82 -4.99
CA PHE A 222 -0.19 -11.06 -4.20
C PHE A 222 -0.46 -10.82 -2.72
N PHE A 223 -0.22 -9.62 -2.20
CA PHE A 223 -0.54 -9.18 -0.84
C PHE A 223 -2.00 -8.68 -0.71
N ALA A 224 -2.54 -8.00 -1.73
CA ALA A 224 -3.79 -7.24 -1.60
C ALA A 224 -5.03 -8.11 -1.34
N PHE A 225 -5.19 -9.25 -2.05
CA PHE A 225 -6.36 -10.10 -1.87
C PHE A 225 -6.40 -10.83 -0.51
N PRO A 226 -5.31 -11.37 0.05
CA PRO A 226 -5.35 -11.93 1.38
C PRO A 226 -5.48 -10.85 2.46
N PHE A 227 -5.01 -9.61 2.21
CA PHE A 227 -5.26 -8.49 3.11
C PHE A 227 -6.75 -8.13 3.18
N LEU A 228 -7.48 -8.18 2.05
CA LEU A 228 -8.94 -8.00 2.04
C LEU A 228 -9.63 -9.05 2.92
N ILE A 229 -9.24 -10.33 2.79
CA ILE A 229 -9.80 -11.42 3.61
C ILE A 229 -9.43 -11.23 5.09
N TYR A 230 -8.17 -10.86 5.37
CA TYR A 230 -7.72 -10.52 6.73
C TYR A 230 -8.58 -9.41 7.33
N TYR A 231 -8.85 -8.34 6.57
CA TYR A 231 -9.61 -7.21 7.08
C TYR A 231 -11.07 -7.58 7.39
N ILE A 232 -11.70 -8.40 6.54
CA ILE A 232 -13.04 -8.95 6.82
C ILE A 232 -13.03 -9.78 8.12
N LEU A 233 -12.05 -10.66 8.28
CA LEU A 233 -11.94 -11.48 9.50
C LEU A 233 -11.62 -10.63 10.73
N PHE A 234 -10.77 -9.60 10.59
CA PHE A 234 -10.51 -8.62 11.64
C PHE A 234 -11.81 -7.97 12.12
N LEU A 235 -12.67 -7.50 11.19
CA LEU A 235 -13.97 -6.89 11.52
C LEU A 235 -14.92 -7.90 12.18
N LYS A 236 -14.98 -9.15 11.68
CA LYS A 236 -15.80 -10.21 12.32
C LYS A 236 -15.33 -10.55 13.73
N ILE A 237 -14.02 -10.59 13.96
CA ILE A 237 -13.44 -10.80 15.29
C ILE A 237 -13.71 -9.58 16.18
N TYR A 238 -13.56 -8.38 15.64
CA TYR A 238 -13.86 -7.14 16.36
C TYR A 238 -15.32 -7.12 16.86
N ASP A 239 -16.27 -7.48 16.00
CA ASP A 239 -17.71 -7.56 16.32
C ASP A 239 -18.11 -8.81 17.14
N GLY A 240 -17.24 -9.82 17.23
CA GLY A 240 -17.51 -11.07 17.95
C GLY A 240 -18.34 -12.08 17.17
N THR A 241 -18.42 -11.94 15.85
CA THR A 241 -19.21 -12.80 14.96
C THR A 241 -18.38 -13.90 14.27
N ALA A 242 -17.06 -13.91 14.48
CA ALA A 242 -16.17 -14.89 13.88
C ALA A 242 -16.40 -16.30 14.48
N SER A 243 -16.51 -17.30 13.61
CA SER A 243 -16.53 -18.71 13.99
C SER A 243 -15.14 -19.20 14.42
N LYS A 244 -15.05 -20.33 15.13
CA LYS A 244 -13.76 -20.92 15.54
C LYS A 244 -12.85 -21.21 14.33
N LYS A 245 -13.41 -21.64 13.20
CA LYS A 245 -12.65 -21.86 11.96
C LYS A 245 -12.07 -20.57 11.42
N GLU A 246 -12.84 -19.49 11.42
CA GLU A 246 -12.40 -18.18 10.95
C GLU A 246 -11.32 -17.58 11.85
N LEU A 247 -11.36 -17.82 13.17
CA LEU A 247 -10.30 -17.40 14.09
C LEU A 247 -8.93 -18.00 13.69
N TRP A 248 -8.87 -19.29 13.33
CA TRP A 248 -7.63 -19.94 12.93
C TRP A 248 -7.19 -19.59 11.50
N TRP A 249 -8.13 -19.38 10.58
CA TRP A 249 -7.81 -18.81 9.28
C TRP A 249 -7.22 -17.40 9.40
N PHE A 250 -7.73 -16.59 10.34
CA PHE A 250 -7.17 -15.28 10.63
C PHE A 250 -5.69 -15.38 11.10
N VAL A 251 -5.39 -16.32 12.00
CA VAL A 251 -4.01 -16.55 12.44
C VAL A 251 -3.11 -16.97 11.27
N ALA A 252 -3.59 -17.89 10.43
CA ALA A 252 -2.84 -18.33 9.25
C ALA A 252 -2.54 -17.16 8.29
N LEU A 253 -3.52 -16.29 8.05
CA LEU A 253 -3.32 -15.09 7.24
C LEU A 253 -2.35 -14.11 7.90
N CYS A 254 -2.38 -13.95 9.23
CA CYS A 254 -1.42 -13.10 9.94
C CYS A 254 0.03 -13.60 9.83
N VAL A 255 0.25 -14.90 9.68
CA VAL A 255 1.57 -15.46 9.38
C VAL A 255 1.92 -15.30 7.91
N PHE A 256 0.96 -15.49 7.00
CA PHE A 256 1.18 -15.44 5.56
C PHE A 256 1.49 -14.02 5.03
N LEU A 257 0.75 -13.01 5.49
CA LEU A 257 0.87 -11.64 4.98
C LEU A 257 2.30 -11.07 5.09
N PRO A 258 3.02 -11.17 6.22
CA PRO A 258 4.40 -10.69 6.32
C PRO A 258 5.38 -11.41 5.39
N LEU A 259 5.10 -12.66 5.02
CA LEU A 259 5.90 -13.42 4.06
C LEU A 259 5.74 -12.91 2.63
N THR A 260 4.69 -12.12 2.34
CA THR A 260 4.47 -11.49 1.03
C THR A 260 4.81 -9.99 1.02
N LYS A 261 4.74 -9.32 2.19
CA LYS A 261 5.12 -7.91 2.38
C LYS A 261 5.64 -7.69 3.81
N LYS A 262 6.94 -7.55 3.97
CA LYS A 262 7.62 -7.49 5.28
C LYS A 262 7.00 -6.48 6.25
N THR A 263 6.60 -5.30 5.75
CA THR A 263 5.97 -4.26 6.58
C THR A 263 4.64 -4.70 7.21
N ALA A 264 4.01 -5.75 6.70
CA ALA A 264 2.75 -6.26 7.24
C ALA A 264 2.88 -6.72 8.70
N VAL A 265 4.05 -7.22 9.13
CA VAL A 265 4.25 -7.63 10.54
C VAL A 265 3.97 -6.49 11.51
N TYR A 266 4.37 -5.26 11.19
CA TYR A 266 4.13 -4.07 12.01
C TYR A 266 2.66 -3.65 11.97
N ILE A 267 2.03 -3.70 10.79
CA ILE A 267 0.60 -3.42 10.61
C ILE A 267 -0.22 -4.35 11.49
N LEU A 268 0.04 -5.66 11.40
CA LEU A 268 -0.67 -6.70 12.14
C LEU A 268 -0.43 -6.60 13.65
N ALA A 269 0.84 -6.37 14.07
CA ALA A 269 1.19 -6.25 15.47
C ALA A 269 0.37 -5.15 16.17
N VAL A 270 0.31 -3.95 15.58
CA VAL A 270 -0.42 -2.82 16.16
C VAL A 270 -1.94 -3.01 16.03
N ALA A 271 -2.42 -3.40 14.85
CA ALA A 271 -3.86 -3.55 14.62
C ALA A 271 -4.48 -4.65 15.50
N ASN A 272 -3.81 -5.80 15.62
CA ASN A 272 -4.37 -6.94 16.34
C ASN A 272 -4.30 -6.78 17.87
N LEU A 273 -3.48 -5.87 18.41
CA LEU A 273 -3.50 -5.55 19.85
C LEU A 273 -4.89 -5.13 20.32
N VAL A 274 -5.64 -4.43 19.46
CA VAL A 274 -7.03 -4.04 19.79
C VAL A 274 -7.93 -5.26 19.96
N LEU A 275 -7.73 -6.30 19.14
CA LEU A 275 -8.50 -7.54 19.24
C LEU A 275 -8.19 -8.27 20.55
N ILE A 276 -6.92 -8.30 20.96
CA ILE A 276 -6.50 -8.88 22.25
C ILE A 276 -7.17 -8.11 23.41
N ILE A 277 -7.07 -6.79 23.42
CA ILE A 277 -7.66 -5.95 24.46
C ILE A 277 -9.19 -6.17 24.53
N ARG A 278 -9.88 -6.25 23.38
CA ARG A 278 -11.32 -6.53 23.33
C ARG A 278 -11.66 -7.94 23.84
N ALA A 279 -10.90 -8.96 23.39
CA ALA A 279 -11.11 -10.34 23.83
C ALA A 279 -10.97 -10.51 25.35
N LEU A 280 -10.01 -9.80 25.95
CA LEU A 280 -9.81 -9.77 27.40
C LEU A 280 -10.93 -9.02 28.14
N ARG A 281 -11.24 -7.79 27.69
CA ARG A 281 -12.27 -6.95 28.33
C ARG A 281 -13.68 -7.51 28.21
N GLN A 282 -14.03 -8.13 27.08
CA GLN A 282 -15.33 -8.74 26.83
C GLN A 282 -15.42 -10.18 27.35
N LYS A 283 -14.38 -10.69 28.03
CA LYS A 283 -14.30 -12.05 28.60
C LYS A 283 -14.66 -13.13 27.57
N ARG A 284 -14.23 -12.96 26.29
CA ARG A 284 -14.48 -13.91 25.21
C ARG A 284 -13.91 -15.29 25.55
N ASP A 285 -14.35 -16.31 24.79
CA ASP A 285 -13.89 -17.69 24.99
C ASP A 285 -12.38 -17.86 24.77
N VAL A 286 -11.83 -19.01 25.18
CA VAL A 286 -10.40 -19.31 25.11
C VAL A 286 -9.88 -19.31 23.66
N HIS A 287 -10.67 -19.78 22.69
CA HIS A 287 -10.24 -19.81 21.29
C HIS A 287 -10.07 -18.40 20.74
N ASN A 288 -10.98 -17.48 21.07
CA ASN A 288 -10.88 -16.09 20.63
C ASN A 288 -9.65 -15.41 21.27
N LYS A 289 -9.41 -15.58 22.57
CA LYS A 289 -8.22 -15.03 23.24
C LYS A 289 -6.92 -15.60 22.66
N LEU A 290 -6.85 -16.93 22.50
CA LEU A 290 -5.66 -17.60 21.98
C LEU A 290 -5.36 -17.18 20.54
N SER A 291 -6.36 -17.20 19.67
CA SER A 291 -6.19 -16.80 18.26
C SER A 291 -5.75 -15.36 18.11
N THR A 292 -6.32 -14.42 18.90
CA THR A 292 -5.89 -13.01 18.86
C THR A 292 -4.47 -12.81 19.36
N VAL A 293 -4.04 -13.54 20.40
CA VAL A 293 -2.63 -13.52 20.84
C VAL A 293 -1.71 -14.15 19.79
N CYS A 294 -2.07 -15.31 19.25
CA CYS A 294 -1.31 -15.98 18.20
C CYS A 294 -1.18 -15.13 16.94
N SER A 295 -2.18 -14.31 16.61
CA SER A 295 -2.15 -13.42 15.43
C SER A 295 -1.10 -12.30 15.51
N VAL A 296 -0.55 -12.05 16.70
CA VAL A 296 0.57 -11.12 16.92
C VAL A 296 1.88 -11.87 17.12
N LEU A 297 1.88 -12.88 17.99
CA LEU A 297 3.11 -13.57 18.39
C LEU A 297 3.69 -14.44 17.27
N LEU A 298 2.86 -15.22 16.56
CA LEU A 298 3.37 -16.14 15.54
C LEU A 298 4.03 -15.40 14.37
N PRO A 299 3.42 -14.37 13.74
CA PRO A 299 4.09 -13.62 12.69
C PRO A 299 5.39 -12.94 13.20
N ALA A 300 5.40 -12.42 14.43
CA ALA A 300 6.61 -11.84 15.01
C ALA A 300 7.73 -12.90 15.19
N VAL A 301 7.41 -14.08 15.73
CA VAL A 301 8.37 -15.18 15.88
C VAL A 301 8.88 -15.64 14.52
N VAL A 302 7.99 -15.78 13.53
CA VAL A 302 8.40 -16.19 12.17
C VAL A 302 9.35 -15.17 11.56
N MET A 303 8.99 -13.88 11.59
CA MET A 303 9.73 -12.84 10.88
C MET A 303 11.03 -12.43 11.57
N PHE A 304 11.06 -12.41 12.91
CA PHE A 304 12.22 -11.88 13.66
C PHE A 304 13.10 -12.96 14.30
N VAL A 305 12.62 -14.20 14.38
CA VAL A 305 13.39 -15.29 14.96
C VAL A 305 13.60 -16.44 13.97
N LEU A 306 12.50 -17.05 13.49
CA LEU A 306 12.60 -18.28 12.70
C LEU A 306 13.27 -18.05 11.35
N LEU A 307 12.87 -17.00 10.61
CA LEU A 307 13.47 -16.71 9.30
C LEU A 307 14.94 -16.30 9.44
N PRO A 308 15.33 -15.25 10.20
CA PRO A 308 16.70 -14.76 10.19
C PRO A 308 17.69 -15.68 10.93
N SER A 309 17.25 -16.42 11.96
CA SER A 309 18.15 -17.20 12.80
C SER A 309 18.21 -18.70 12.44
N VAL A 310 17.21 -19.22 11.71
CA VAL A 310 17.13 -20.65 11.40
C VAL A 310 17.04 -20.89 9.90
N ILE A 311 15.99 -20.35 9.24
CA ILE A 311 15.70 -20.68 7.84
C ILE A 311 16.70 -20.05 6.90
N PHE A 312 16.98 -18.76 7.02
CA PHE A 312 17.88 -18.04 6.12
C PHE A 312 19.32 -18.57 6.20
N PRO A 313 19.91 -18.80 7.39
CA PRO A 313 21.23 -19.42 7.47
C PRO A 313 21.26 -20.83 6.86
N ALA A 314 20.24 -21.67 7.15
CA ALA A 314 20.16 -23.03 6.64
C ALA A 314 19.96 -23.10 5.11
N ALA A 315 19.25 -22.12 4.54
CA ALA A 315 18.98 -22.02 3.11
C ALA A 315 19.97 -21.09 2.36
N HIS A 316 21.01 -20.62 3.03
CA HIS A 316 21.98 -19.67 2.50
C HIS A 316 21.35 -18.42 1.87
N VAL A 317 20.28 -17.89 2.50
CA VAL A 317 19.64 -16.65 2.06
C VAL A 317 20.45 -15.45 2.56
N TYR A 318 20.85 -14.58 1.65
CA TYR A 318 21.62 -13.39 1.98
C TYR A 318 20.74 -12.29 2.60
N PRO A 319 21.17 -11.58 3.64
CA PRO A 319 20.38 -10.51 4.25
C PRO A 319 20.17 -9.33 3.27
N GLY A 320 18.98 -8.77 3.27
CA GLY A 320 18.67 -7.55 2.50
C GLY A 320 19.42 -6.34 3.04
N GLY A 321 19.65 -5.35 2.19
CA GLY A 321 20.41 -4.16 2.53
C GLY A 321 19.72 -3.26 3.57
N LYS A 322 20.50 -2.71 4.49
CA LYS A 322 20.03 -1.78 5.55
C LYS A 322 19.42 -0.49 5.00
N GLN A 323 19.83 -0.05 3.80
CA GLN A 323 19.37 1.18 3.17
C GLN A 323 17.86 1.28 2.98
N GLU A 324 17.18 0.15 2.87
CA GLU A 324 15.71 0.13 2.71
C GLU A 324 14.98 0.68 3.93
N VAL A 325 15.54 0.46 5.13
CA VAL A 325 14.98 0.95 6.39
C VAL A 325 15.19 2.45 6.55
N PHE A 326 16.30 2.97 6.02
CA PHE A 326 16.71 4.36 6.22
C PHE A 326 16.37 5.29 5.04
N GLY A 327 15.75 4.78 3.97
CA GLY A 327 15.51 5.54 2.74
C GLY A 327 14.86 6.91 2.97
N ALA A 328 13.79 6.99 3.77
CA ALA A 328 13.13 8.25 4.09
C ALA A 328 14.04 9.21 4.88
N LEU A 329 14.86 8.70 5.80
CA LEU A 329 15.80 9.51 6.59
C LEU A 329 16.91 10.07 5.70
N PHE A 330 17.44 9.25 4.81
CA PHE A 330 18.44 9.66 3.83
C PHE A 330 17.91 10.74 2.89
N GLN A 331 16.66 10.62 2.47
CA GLN A 331 15.97 11.63 1.65
C GLN A 331 15.84 12.98 2.38
N GLN A 332 15.53 12.95 3.68
CA GLN A 332 15.44 14.13 4.52
C GLN A 332 16.81 14.83 4.65
N THR A 333 17.89 14.06 4.85
CA THR A 333 19.27 14.58 4.87
C THR A 333 19.65 15.23 3.54
N ALA A 334 19.35 14.57 2.41
CA ALA A 334 19.62 15.11 1.09
C ALA A 334 18.86 16.41 0.82
N ARG A 335 17.59 16.47 1.21
CA ARG A 335 16.78 17.69 1.11
C ARG A 335 17.31 18.81 1.98
N LEU A 336 17.75 18.52 3.20
CA LEU A 336 18.33 19.54 4.08
C LEU A 336 19.58 20.14 3.47
N LYS A 337 20.45 19.31 2.86
CA LYS A 337 21.64 19.79 2.17
C LYS A 337 21.31 20.76 1.04
N ILE A 338 20.21 20.53 0.31
CA ILE A 338 19.76 21.40 -0.79
C ILE A 338 19.18 22.71 -0.26
N ASP A 339 18.27 22.63 0.73
CA ASP A 339 17.57 23.81 1.23
C ASP A 339 18.44 24.67 2.16
N HIS A 340 19.38 24.05 2.91
CA HIS A 340 20.17 24.66 3.98
C HIS A 340 21.59 24.07 4.04
N PRO A 341 22.44 24.26 3.00
CA PRO A 341 23.81 23.74 3.00
C PRO A 341 24.63 24.32 4.18
N GLU A 342 24.33 25.54 4.61
CA GLU A 342 24.96 26.21 5.73
C GLU A 342 24.65 25.60 7.12
N ALA A 343 23.67 24.71 7.19
CA ALA A 343 23.28 24.09 8.47
C ALA A 343 24.26 23.02 8.96
N PHE A 344 25.15 22.53 8.07
CA PHE A 344 26.07 21.45 8.37
C PHE A 344 27.45 21.98 8.80
N THR A 345 27.91 21.52 9.97
CA THR A 345 29.29 21.69 10.39
C THR A 345 30.21 20.69 9.70
N GLU A 346 31.53 20.89 9.75
CA GLU A 346 32.49 19.88 9.23
C GLU A 346 32.35 18.52 9.91
N ASP A 347 32.06 18.50 11.22
CA ASP A 347 31.82 17.28 11.99
C ASP A 347 30.52 16.58 11.53
N ASP A 348 29.43 17.32 11.28
CA ASP A 348 28.18 16.76 10.75
C ASP A 348 28.40 16.12 9.37
N ILE A 349 29.15 16.79 8.50
CA ILE A 349 29.50 16.30 7.17
C ILE A 349 30.31 15.01 7.28
N ALA A 350 31.30 14.96 8.16
CA ALA A 350 32.12 13.77 8.36
C ALA A 350 31.29 12.56 8.84
N VAL A 351 30.38 12.77 9.80
CA VAL A 351 29.46 11.73 10.31
C VAL A 351 28.50 11.25 9.21
N ILE A 352 27.98 12.17 8.40
CA ILE A 352 27.07 11.80 7.30
C ILE A 352 27.84 11.06 6.20
N ASP A 353 29.05 11.53 5.83
CA ASP A 353 29.85 10.94 4.76
C ASP A 353 30.37 9.54 5.12
N GLU A 354 30.43 9.19 6.42
CA GLU A 354 30.71 7.82 6.86
C GLU A 354 29.59 6.84 6.44
N VAL A 355 28.34 7.31 6.33
CA VAL A 355 27.16 6.50 6.00
C VAL A 355 26.70 6.70 4.57
N LEU A 356 26.74 7.95 4.06
CA LEU A 356 26.23 8.32 2.74
C LEU A 356 27.29 9.14 2.00
N LYS A 357 27.47 8.93 0.70
CA LYS A 357 28.33 9.77 -0.15
C LYS A 357 27.80 11.20 -0.19
N TYR A 358 28.20 12.01 0.81
CA TYR A 358 27.65 13.35 1.06
C TYR A 358 27.69 14.26 -0.17
N ASP A 359 28.83 14.28 -0.91
CA ASP A 359 29.01 15.14 -2.09
C ASP A 359 28.07 14.83 -3.26
N GLN A 360 27.45 13.65 -3.27
CA GLN A 360 26.56 13.21 -4.33
C GLN A 360 25.08 13.43 -4.03
N LEU A 361 24.70 13.72 -2.79
CA LEU A 361 23.30 13.82 -2.34
C LEU A 361 22.45 14.74 -3.21
N GLU A 362 22.94 15.96 -3.50
CA GLU A 362 22.21 16.94 -4.32
C GLU A 362 22.01 16.48 -5.77
N LYS A 363 23.01 15.79 -6.33
CA LYS A 363 23.02 15.38 -7.75
C LYS A 363 21.99 14.30 -8.05
N VAL A 364 21.74 13.42 -7.07
CA VAL A 364 20.83 12.27 -7.23
C VAL A 364 19.45 12.50 -6.65
N TYR A 365 19.26 13.54 -5.83
CA TYR A 365 18.00 13.83 -5.19
C TYR A 365 16.84 13.93 -6.20
N ARG A 366 15.73 13.27 -5.88
CA ARG A 366 14.44 13.41 -6.56
C ARG A 366 13.37 13.55 -5.50
N TYR A 367 12.49 14.56 -5.60
CA TYR A 367 11.53 14.85 -4.52
C TYR A 367 10.56 13.70 -4.26
N GLU A 368 10.19 12.94 -5.29
CA GLU A 368 9.22 11.84 -5.23
C GLU A 368 9.81 10.49 -4.82
N SER A 369 11.16 10.38 -4.74
CA SER A 369 11.79 9.08 -4.50
C SER A 369 13.09 9.18 -3.75
N ALA A 370 13.23 8.37 -2.71
CA ALA A 370 14.47 8.16 -1.98
C ALA A 370 15.38 7.10 -2.62
N ASP A 371 14.95 6.43 -3.69
CA ASP A 371 15.68 5.30 -4.28
C ASP A 371 17.09 5.66 -4.74
N ASN A 372 17.26 6.85 -5.32
CA ASN A 372 18.58 7.28 -5.76
C ASN A 372 19.48 7.67 -4.58
N VAL A 373 18.91 8.29 -3.54
CA VAL A 373 19.68 8.70 -2.36
C VAL A 373 20.10 7.49 -1.54
N LYS A 374 19.22 6.51 -1.33
CA LYS A 374 19.56 5.32 -0.55
C LYS A 374 20.67 4.46 -1.17
N ARG A 375 20.88 4.57 -2.50
CA ARG A 375 21.98 3.89 -3.20
C ARG A 375 23.36 4.49 -2.90
N LEU A 376 23.40 5.65 -2.27
CA LEU A 376 24.66 6.30 -1.85
C LEU A 376 25.20 5.78 -0.51
N ILE A 377 24.55 4.77 0.10
CA ILE A 377 25.04 4.17 1.34
C ILE A 377 26.44 3.55 1.15
N ARG A 378 27.31 3.74 2.14
CA ARG A 378 28.66 3.17 2.20
C ARG A 378 28.65 1.88 3.02
N THR A 379 28.29 0.76 2.41
CA THR A 379 28.19 -0.52 3.11
C THR A 379 29.53 -1.15 3.46
N ASP A 380 30.56 -0.84 2.70
CA ASP A 380 31.90 -1.43 2.75
C ASP A 380 32.86 -0.71 3.71
N THR A 381 32.63 0.59 3.96
CA THR A 381 33.54 1.42 4.78
C THR A 381 32.93 1.90 6.09
N MET A 382 31.67 1.56 6.34
CA MET A 382 30.91 2.03 7.49
C MET A 382 31.36 1.35 8.80
N GLY A 383 31.76 2.14 9.78
CA GLY A 383 32.10 1.67 11.13
C GLY A 383 30.90 1.10 11.89
N GLU A 384 31.16 0.37 12.97
CA GLU A 384 30.10 -0.24 13.80
C GLU A 384 29.10 0.78 14.36
N ASP A 385 29.60 1.95 14.81
CA ASP A 385 28.79 3.02 15.42
C ASP A 385 28.25 4.04 14.40
N ALA A 386 28.64 3.96 13.13
CA ALA A 386 28.35 4.98 12.12
C ALA A 386 26.84 5.26 11.97
N ILE A 387 26.01 4.23 11.96
CA ILE A 387 24.54 4.38 11.90
C ILE A 387 24.01 5.10 13.15
N GLY A 388 24.53 4.77 14.33
CA GLY A 388 24.13 5.43 15.59
C GLY A 388 24.45 6.93 15.57
N ASN A 389 25.67 7.28 15.17
CA ASN A 389 26.13 8.66 15.03
C ASN A 389 25.33 9.42 13.97
N TYR A 390 25.08 8.80 12.82
CA TYR A 390 24.21 9.35 11.77
C TYR A 390 22.80 9.65 12.30
N LEU A 391 22.16 8.70 12.99
CA LEU A 391 20.82 8.90 13.54
C LEU A 391 20.76 10.03 14.56
N HIS A 392 21.80 10.20 15.38
CA HIS A 392 21.89 11.30 16.32
C HIS A 392 21.99 12.65 15.59
N THR A 393 22.87 12.77 14.59
CA THR A 393 23.01 13.97 13.75
C THR A 393 21.73 14.25 12.99
N TRP A 394 21.14 13.25 12.34
CA TRP A 394 19.86 13.35 11.64
C TRP A 394 18.75 13.89 12.54
N PHE A 395 18.60 13.35 13.75
CA PHE A 395 17.57 13.79 14.70
C PHE A 395 17.80 15.23 15.16
N SER A 396 19.04 15.60 15.49
CA SER A 396 19.42 16.96 15.88
C SER A 396 19.09 17.98 14.78
N MET A 397 19.44 17.65 13.51
CA MET A 397 19.14 18.47 12.35
C MET A 397 17.64 18.59 12.09
N GLY A 398 16.90 17.49 12.26
CA GLY A 398 15.44 17.48 12.09
C GLY A 398 14.72 18.39 13.08
N LEU A 399 15.21 18.48 14.32
CA LEU A 399 14.67 19.42 15.31
C LEU A 399 14.94 20.89 14.95
N LYS A 400 16.06 21.18 14.31
CA LYS A 400 16.42 22.55 13.86
C LYS A 400 15.66 22.94 12.58
N HIS A 401 15.42 21.98 11.66
CA HIS A 401 14.83 22.19 10.34
C HIS A 401 13.61 21.30 10.07
N PRO A 402 12.56 21.29 10.93
CA PRO A 402 11.44 20.35 10.83
C PRO A 402 10.63 20.53 9.53
N VAL A 403 10.52 21.74 9.01
CA VAL A 403 9.79 22.03 7.77
C VAL A 403 10.45 21.36 6.58
N THR A 404 11.79 21.37 6.50
CA THR A 404 12.55 20.72 5.42
C THR A 404 12.38 19.20 5.45
N TYR A 405 12.41 18.60 6.63
CA TYR A 405 12.14 17.17 6.81
C TYR A 405 10.72 16.80 6.39
N LEU A 406 9.73 17.62 6.75
CA LEU A 406 8.36 17.46 6.29
C LEU A 406 8.26 17.59 4.77
N LYS A 407 8.93 18.56 4.13
CA LYS A 407 8.93 18.68 2.65
C LYS A 407 9.47 17.42 1.98
N ALA A 408 10.58 16.85 2.48
CA ALA A 408 11.14 15.61 1.94
C ALA A 408 10.17 14.43 2.08
N THR A 409 9.55 14.28 3.25
CA THR A 409 8.56 13.22 3.52
C THR A 409 7.32 13.37 2.64
N PHE A 410 6.78 14.58 2.53
CA PHE A 410 5.64 14.89 1.67
C PHE A 410 5.96 14.63 0.20
N GLY A 411 7.19 14.94 -0.26
CA GLY A 411 7.63 14.64 -1.62
C GLY A 411 7.45 13.15 -1.96
N ILE A 412 7.88 12.28 -1.05
CA ILE A 412 7.79 10.82 -1.26
C ILE A 412 6.33 10.33 -1.32
N CYS A 413 5.46 10.83 -0.45
CA CYS A 413 4.10 10.31 -0.27
C CYS A 413 2.98 11.23 -0.78
N ASN A 414 3.29 12.30 -1.54
CA ASN A 414 2.30 13.28 -1.99
C ASN A 414 1.15 12.65 -2.79
N SER A 415 1.41 11.63 -3.60
CA SER A 415 0.40 10.92 -4.39
C SER A 415 -0.68 10.25 -3.53
N ALA A 416 -0.40 10.02 -2.24
CA ALA A 416 -1.39 9.46 -1.33
C ALA A 416 -2.54 10.44 -1.02
N PHE A 417 -2.33 11.75 -1.15
CA PHE A 417 -3.30 12.78 -0.77
C PHE A 417 -3.46 13.93 -1.80
N ALA A 418 -2.57 14.05 -2.79
CA ALA A 418 -2.68 15.03 -3.86
C ALA A 418 -3.73 14.58 -4.91
N PRO A 419 -4.78 15.38 -5.18
CA PRO A 419 -5.87 14.98 -6.07
C PRO A 419 -5.48 14.94 -7.55
N THR A 420 -4.36 15.54 -7.91
CA THR A 420 -3.85 15.60 -9.28
C THR A 420 -3.06 14.37 -9.71
N LYS A 421 -2.70 13.52 -8.74
CA LYS A 421 -2.03 12.24 -9.03
C LYS A 421 -3.06 11.17 -9.35
N GLN A 422 -2.99 10.70 -10.57
CA GLN A 422 -3.78 9.57 -11.04
C GLN A 422 -3.08 8.24 -10.73
N MET A 423 -3.81 7.16 -10.91
CA MET A 423 -3.28 5.82 -10.73
C MET A 423 -2.41 5.44 -11.92
N ASP A 424 -1.10 5.54 -11.76
CA ASP A 424 -0.16 4.99 -12.73
C ASP A 424 -0.31 3.47 -12.78
N ILE A 425 -0.99 2.97 -13.81
CA ILE A 425 -1.01 1.55 -14.12
C ILE A 425 0.24 1.24 -14.92
N TYR A 426 1.23 0.73 -14.20
CA TYR A 426 2.53 0.46 -14.77
C TYR A 426 2.48 -0.83 -15.59
N MET A 427 2.51 -0.68 -16.91
CA MET A 427 2.72 -1.77 -17.85
C MET A 427 4.18 -1.73 -18.32
N ALA A 428 5.05 -2.46 -17.64
CA ALA A 428 6.45 -2.53 -18.05
C ALA A 428 6.59 -3.21 -19.41
N ASN A 429 7.33 -2.59 -20.31
CA ASN A 429 7.91 -3.32 -21.42
C ASN A 429 9.01 -4.23 -20.85
N HIS A 430 8.97 -5.49 -21.21
CA HIS A 430 9.80 -6.53 -20.61
C HIS A 430 11.26 -6.40 -21.01
N SER A 431 12.13 -6.52 -20.03
CA SER A 431 13.56 -6.67 -20.23
C SER A 431 14.04 -8.13 -20.30
N TYR A 432 13.12 -9.08 -20.12
CA TYR A 432 13.40 -10.53 -20.23
C TYR A 432 12.79 -11.12 -21.49
N ASP A 433 13.59 -11.93 -22.20
CA ASP A 433 13.13 -12.63 -23.40
C ASP A 433 11.95 -13.56 -23.13
N GLU A 434 11.84 -14.08 -21.90
CA GLU A 434 10.72 -14.92 -21.47
C GLU A 434 9.35 -14.23 -21.54
N PHE A 435 9.33 -12.91 -21.46
CA PHE A 435 8.09 -12.12 -21.54
C PHE A 435 7.93 -11.42 -22.88
N ASN A 436 8.88 -11.54 -23.79
CA ASN A 436 8.91 -10.77 -25.02
C ASN A 436 8.09 -11.47 -26.13
N HIS A 437 6.88 -10.95 -26.37
CA HIS A 437 5.96 -11.42 -27.41
C HIS A 437 5.43 -10.23 -28.22
N PRO A 438 5.95 -9.98 -29.42
CA PRO A 438 5.71 -8.74 -30.18
C PRO A 438 4.23 -8.38 -30.36
N TRP A 439 3.38 -9.38 -30.57
CA TRP A 439 1.93 -9.15 -30.72
C TRP A 439 1.30 -8.68 -29.40
N GLN A 440 1.57 -9.40 -28.32
CA GLN A 440 1.06 -9.06 -27.00
C GLN A 440 1.65 -7.75 -26.48
N ASP A 441 2.90 -7.46 -26.78
CA ASP A 441 3.55 -6.20 -26.40
C ASP A 441 2.92 -5.02 -27.13
N ALA A 442 2.55 -5.16 -28.40
CA ALA A 442 1.79 -4.15 -29.13
C ALA A 442 0.41 -3.92 -28.49
N PHE A 443 -0.28 -4.99 -28.06
CA PHE A 443 -1.56 -4.88 -27.37
C PHE A 443 -1.40 -4.24 -25.97
N LYS A 444 -0.38 -4.62 -25.19
CA LYS A 444 -0.05 -4.00 -23.89
C LYS A 444 0.19 -2.50 -24.04
N HIS A 445 0.98 -2.11 -25.04
CA HIS A 445 1.23 -0.69 -25.31
C HIS A 445 -0.06 0.04 -25.70
N TRP A 446 -0.89 -0.53 -26.57
CA TRP A 446 -2.19 0.05 -26.93
C TRP A 446 -3.10 0.19 -25.69
N LEU A 447 -3.17 -0.84 -24.84
CA LEU A 447 -3.99 -0.83 -23.63
C LEU A 447 -3.50 0.24 -22.64
N PHE A 448 -2.19 0.40 -22.48
CA PHE A 448 -1.58 1.47 -21.69
C PHE A 448 -1.95 2.86 -22.23
N MET A 449 -1.81 3.07 -23.53
CA MET A 449 -2.17 4.36 -24.16
C MET A 449 -3.68 4.63 -24.10
N PHE A 450 -4.51 3.59 -24.21
CA PHE A 450 -5.95 3.70 -24.04
C PHE A 450 -6.30 4.12 -22.61
N HIS A 451 -5.72 3.44 -21.61
CA HIS A 451 -5.92 3.77 -20.20
C HIS A 451 -5.49 5.22 -19.91
N TYR A 452 -4.28 5.60 -20.31
CA TYR A 452 -3.76 6.96 -20.13
C TYR A 452 -4.68 8.05 -20.72
N ARG A 453 -5.22 7.82 -21.92
CA ARG A 453 -6.18 8.75 -22.54
C ARG A 453 -7.53 8.73 -21.83
N PHE A 454 -7.98 7.56 -21.38
CA PHE A 454 -9.28 7.40 -20.74
C PHE A 454 -9.29 8.07 -19.36
N GLU A 455 -8.27 7.88 -18.56
CA GLU A 455 -8.14 8.51 -17.25
C GLU A 455 -7.95 10.03 -17.32
N SER A 456 -7.49 10.54 -18.47
CA SER A 456 -7.34 11.98 -18.69
C SER A 456 -8.65 12.69 -19.05
N LEU A 457 -9.75 11.96 -19.27
CA LEU A 457 -11.05 12.56 -19.61
C LEU A 457 -11.66 13.24 -18.39
N PRO A 458 -12.11 14.52 -18.52
CA PRO A 458 -12.70 15.26 -17.42
C PRO A 458 -13.88 14.51 -16.77
N GLY A 459 -13.84 14.36 -15.45
CA GLY A 459 -14.83 13.64 -14.66
C GLY A 459 -14.57 12.12 -14.54
N ILE A 460 -13.96 11.50 -15.54
CA ILE A 460 -13.48 10.10 -15.46
C ILE A 460 -12.20 10.04 -14.64
N ASP A 461 -11.33 11.04 -14.75
CA ASP A 461 -10.13 11.23 -13.96
C ASP A 461 -10.38 11.07 -12.45
N LEU A 462 -11.53 11.54 -11.95
CA LEU A 462 -11.90 11.39 -10.54
C LEU A 462 -12.01 9.92 -10.09
N LEU A 463 -12.37 9.02 -10.99
CA LEU A 463 -12.43 7.58 -10.69
C LEU A 463 -11.04 6.96 -10.50
N PHE A 464 -10.02 7.56 -11.13
CA PHE A 464 -8.64 7.09 -11.08
C PHE A 464 -7.76 7.92 -10.14
N THR A 465 -8.35 8.83 -9.38
CA THR A 465 -7.63 9.62 -8.38
C THR A 465 -7.20 8.74 -7.21
N LEU A 466 -5.89 8.54 -7.07
CA LEU A 466 -5.33 7.63 -6.07
C LEU A 466 -5.69 8.05 -4.64
N CYS A 467 -5.63 9.35 -4.34
CA CYS A 467 -5.94 9.86 -3.00
C CYS A 467 -7.39 9.62 -2.56
N ALA A 468 -8.32 9.33 -3.48
CA ALA A 468 -9.68 8.95 -3.14
C ALA A 468 -9.69 7.68 -2.26
N PHE A 469 -8.90 6.69 -2.61
CA PHE A 469 -8.81 5.40 -1.92
C PHE A 469 -7.78 5.41 -0.79
N SER A 470 -6.64 6.06 -1.01
CA SER A 470 -5.57 6.11 -0.02
C SER A 470 -5.87 7.05 1.13
N PHE A 471 -6.71 8.08 0.95
CA PHE A 471 -6.91 9.12 1.96
C PHE A 471 -8.37 9.51 2.18
N TRP A 472 -9.14 9.89 1.14
CA TRP A 472 -10.48 10.47 1.33
C TRP A 472 -11.51 9.47 1.85
N ILE A 473 -11.51 8.24 1.32
CA ILE A 473 -12.41 7.17 1.80
C ILE A 473 -12.13 6.82 3.27
N PRO A 474 -10.88 6.56 3.70
CA PRO A 474 -10.55 6.39 5.11
C PRO A 474 -10.95 7.59 6.00
N LEU A 475 -10.74 8.81 5.52
CA LEU A 475 -11.10 10.03 6.26
C LEU A 475 -12.62 10.17 6.43
N ALA A 476 -13.39 9.89 5.38
CA ALA A 476 -14.85 9.88 5.43
C ALA A 476 -15.38 8.80 6.40
N ALA A 477 -14.80 7.61 6.36
CA ALA A 477 -15.15 6.53 7.27
C ALA A 477 -14.82 6.89 8.72
N PHE A 478 -13.68 7.53 8.97
CA PHE A 478 -13.32 8.06 10.29
C PHE A 478 -14.40 9.03 10.82
N TYR A 479 -14.80 9.99 9.99
CA TYR A 479 -15.86 10.93 10.35
C TYR A 479 -17.19 10.22 10.68
N TRP A 480 -17.63 9.28 9.81
CA TRP A 480 -18.91 8.57 10.02
C TRP A 480 -18.87 7.63 11.23
N LEU A 481 -17.74 6.98 11.48
CA LEU A 481 -17.62 6.16 12.69
C LEU A 481 -17.75 6.99 13.95
N ILE A 482 -17.08 8.13 14.06
CA ILE A 482 -17.17 8.98 15.25
C ILE A 482 -18.58 9.53 15.41
N THR A 483 -19.17 10.09 14.36
CA THR A 483 -20.45 10.81 14.45
C THR A 483 -21.67 9.88 14.57
N ARG A 484 -21.60 8.68 14.00
CA ARG A 484 -22.71 7.73 13.99
C ARG A 484 -22.59 6.63 15.05
N ARG A 485 -21.35 6.26 15.43
CA ARG A 485 -21.07 5.13 16.32
C ARG A 485 -20.30 5.52 17.57
N GLY A 486 -19.47 6.56 17.52
CA GLY A 486 -18.64 7.05 18.61
C GLY A 486 -17.19 6.58 18.55
N TRP A 487 -16.33 7.22 19.32
CA TRP A 487 -14.87 7.07 19.31
C TRP A 487 -14.37 5.62 19.49
N LYS A 488 -15.07 4.79 20.24
CA LYS A 488 -14.67 3.40 20.49
C LYS A 488 -14.60 2.54 19.21
N TYR A 489 -15.27 2.95 18.12
CA TYR A 489 -15.31 2.21 16.86
C TYR A 489 -14.20 2.62 15.87
N ILE A 490 -13.46 3.68 16.18
CA ILE A 490 -12.34 4.14 15.32
C ILE A 490 -11.29 3.06 15.11
N PHE A 491 -11.12 2.17 16.09
CA PHE A 491 -10.19 1.05 16.03
C PHE A 491 -10.50 0.02 14.93
N MET A 492 -11.72 0.06 14.35
CA MET A 492 -12.03 -0.74 13.16
C MET A 492 -11.21 -0.29 11.93
N LEU A 493 -10.79 0.98 11.90
CA LEU A 493 -9.91 1.53 10.86
C LEU A 493 -8.42 1.30 11.14
N LEU A 494 -8.04 0.71 12.26
CA LEU A 494 -6.62 0.62 12.64
C LEU A 494 -5.74 -0.12 11.61
N PRO A 495 -6.17 -1.27 11.02
CA PRO A 495 -5.41 -1.90 9.94
C PRO A 495 -5.18 -0.96 8.73
N ILE A 496 -6.18 -0.15 8.40
CA ILE A 496 -6.14 0.82 7.29
C ILE A 496 -5.18 1.97 7.62
N PHE A 497 -5.26 2.54 8.82
CA PHE A 497 -4.35 3.60 9.26
C PHE A 497 -2.89 3.11 9.33
N MET A 498 -2.67 1.90 9.83
CA MET A 498 -1.34 1.32 9.84
C MET A 498 -0.80 1.09 8.42
N MET A 499 -1.66 0.71 7.47
CA MET A 499 -1.30 0.61 6.06
C MET A 499 -0.92 1.99 5.49
N GLN A 500 -1.67 3.06 5.79
CA GLN A 500 -1.34 4.42 5.38
C GLN A 500 -0.01 4.91 5.97
N LEU A 501 0.31 4.55 7.21
CA LEU A 501 1.60 4.91 7.84
C LEU A 501 2.79 4.29 7.09
N THR A 502 2.61 3.14 6.43
CA THR A 502 3.69 2.56 5.61
C THR A 502 4.05 3.42 4.39
N PHE A 503 3.14 4.27 3.92
CA PHE A 503 3.41 5.18 2.79
C PHE A 503 4.42 6.27 3.15
N ILE A 504 4.40 6.71 4.42
CA ILE A 504 5.29 7.77 4.92
C ILE A 504 6.73 7.28 5.06
N VAL A 505 6.91 6.00 5.41
CA VAL A 505 8.24 5.40 5.61
C VAL A 505 8.76 4.66 4.38
N SER A 506 7.96 4.57 3.32
CA SER A 506 8.37 3.96 2.05
C SER A 506 9.37 4.87 1.33
N PRO A 507 10.36 4.33 0.59
CA PRO A 507 11.28 5.14 -0.21
C PRO A 507 10.61 5.87 -1.38
N MET A 508 9.43 5.43 -1.80
CA MET A 508 8.55 6.11 -2.74
C MET A 508 7.13 5.55 -2.61
N PHE A 509 6.15 6.20 -3.25
CA PHE A 509 4.77 5.77 -3.19
C PHE A 509 4.21 5.48 -4.59
N PHE A 510 3.86 4.22 -4.83
CA PHE A 510 3.20 3.75 -6.04
C PHE A 510 1.74 3.35 -5.79
N VAL A 511 0.92 3.37 -6.83
CA VAL A 511 -0.47 2.85 -6.83
C VAL A 511 -0.57 1.46 -6.20
N ARG A 512 0.36 0.57 -6.54
CA ARG A 512 0.39 -0.81 -6.03
C ARG A 512 0.45 -0.89 -4.50
N TYR A 513 1.01 0.12 -3.82
CA TYR A 513 1.05 0.14 -2.35
C TYR A 513 -0.31 0.45 -1.73
N ALA A 514 -1.18 1.15 -2.46
CA ALA A 514 -2.54 1.45 -2.03
C ALA A 514 -3.57 0.37 -2.42
N LEU A 515 -3.18 -0.67 -3.17
CA LEU A 515 -4.11 -1.76 -3.57
C LEU A 515 -4.90 -2.35 -2.40
N PRO A 516 -4.32 -2.63 -1.22
CA PRO A 516 -5.09 -3.13 -0.10
C PRO A 516 -6.23 -2.20 0.33
N LEU A 517 -6.02 -0.87 0.26
CA LEU A 517 -7.05 0.11 0.59
C LEU A 517 -8.13 0.15 -0.49
N LEU A 518 -7.73 0.07 -1.76
CA LEU A 518 -8.64 -0.02 -2.90
C LEU A 518 -9.54 -1.27 -2.78
N PHE A 519 -8.96 -2.43 -2.48
CA PHE A 519 -9.70 -3.69 -2.27
C PHE A 519 -10.69 -3.57 -1.11
N CYS A 520 -10.31 -2.88 -0.04
CA CYS A 520 -11.14 -2.70 1.14
C CYS A 520 -12.12 -1.52 1.05
N ALA A 521 -12.13 -0.73 -0.03
CA ALA A 521 -12.89 0.52 -0.12
C ALA A 521 -14.40 0.36 0.19
N PRO A 522 -15.13 -0.65 -0.34
CA PRO A 522 -16.54 -0.86 0.03
C PRO A 522 -16.74 -1.13 1.52
N LEU A 523 -15.86 -1.92 2.14
CA LEU A 523 -15.91 -2.21 3.56
C LEU A 523 -15.66 -0.95 4.39
N ILE A 524 -14.64 -0.16 4.03
CA ILE A 524 -14.28 1.08 4.73
C ILE A 524 -15.46 2.06 4.71
N LEU A 525 -16.11 2.25 3.57
CA LEU A 525 -17.26 3.14 3.41
C LEU A 525 -18.46 2.75 4.27
N THR A 526 -18.61 1.46 4.58
CA THR A 526 -19.79 0.92 5.28
C THR A 526 -19.53 0.54 6.73
N LEU A 527 -18.35 0.81 7.28
CA LEU A 527 -17.99 0.49 8.67
C LEU A 527 -19.01 0.98 9.71
N HIS A 528 -19.65 2.10 9.45
CA HIS A 528 -20.66 2.65 10.37
C HIS A 528 -21.98 1.86 10.39
N HIS A 529 -22.16 0.88 9.51
CA HIS A 529 -23.31 -0.03 9.49
C HIS A 529 -23.09 -1.33 10.30
N HIS A 530 -21.86 -1.58 10.76
CA HIS A 530 -21.56 -2.76 11.57
C HIS A 530 -22.42 -2.78 12.85
N SER A 531 -23.06 -3.92 13.14
CA SER A 531 -23.86 -4.10 14.33
C SER A 531 -23.00 -4.42 15.55
N ASP A 532 -23.31 -3.80 16.68
CA ASP A 532 -22.72 -4.16 17.97
C ASP A 532 -23.51 -5.34 18.53
N VAL A 533 -23.08 -6.56 18.27
CA VAL A 533 -23.70 -7.77 18.83
C VAL A 533 -23.56 -7.80 20.37
N SER A 534 -22.64 -7.00 20.93
CA SER A 534 -22.43 -6.90 22.38
C SER A 534 -23.55 -6.17 23.15
N LYS A 535 -24.57 -5.63 22.46
CA LYS A 535 -25.75 -5.02 23.14
C LYS A 535 -26.82 -6.02 23.55
N GLY A 536 -26.60 -7.30 23.29
CA GLY A 536 -27.55 -8.39 23.63
C GLY A 536 -27.03 -9.40 24.66
N LEU A 537 -25.90 -9.14 25.31
CA LEU A 537 -25.35 -9.98 26.37
C LEU A 537 -25.14 -9.16 27.63
#